data_b15957d70f395af8141fca05a2e2565f
#
_entry.id   b15957d70f395af8141fca05a2e2565f
#
_cell.length_a   1.000
_cell.length_b   1.000
_cell.length_c   1.000
_cell.angle_alpha   90.00
_cell.angle_beta   90.00
_cell.angle_gamma   90.00
#
_symmetry.space_group_name_H-M   'P 1'
#
loop_
_entity.id
_entity.type
_entity.pdbx_description
1 polymer ?
#
loop_
_entity_poly.entity_id
_entity_poly.type
_entity_poly.pdbx_seq_one_letter_code
_entity_poly.pdbx_strand_id
1 'polypeptide(L)'
;GGGFGVPYRPDEPRLDFGKLREMLFPVLDSFMERYDNKYVHFKCEPGRYLVAECGLLLGTVHAVKENYGEAYVGTDIGFNVLMRPVLYDSYHEVKLLRNSDETRKGAGEKALPATIVGNICESGDILAAKRLLGDARENDIIAVENAGAYGYSMASNYNCRLRPAEVLKTAQG
;
A
#
# COMPACT_ATOMS: atom_id res chain seq x y z
N GLY A 1 15.87 16.26 4.40
CA GLY A 1 14.61 15.60 4.11
C GLY A 1 14.74 14.27 3.41
N GLY A 2 13.57 13.74 2.99
CA GLY A 2 13.42 12.44 2.32
C GLY A 2 13.22 12.56 0.81
N GLY A 3 12.06 12.08 0.32
CA GLY A 3 11.71 12.11 -1.10
C GLY A 3 12.09 10.84 -1.86
N PHE A 4 12.71 9.87 -1.19
CA PHE A 4 13.03 8.57 -1.78
C PHE A 4 11.74 7.75 -1.92
N GLY A 5 11.34 7.50 -3.19
CA GLY A 5 10.12 6.77 -3.52
C GLY A 5 10.31 5.26 -3.57
N VAL A 6 9.19 4.55 -3.46
CA VAL A 6 9.08 3.12 -3.77
C VAL A 6 8.03 2.94 -4.87
N PRO A 7 8.12 1.90 -5.70
CA PRO A 7 7.08 1.62 -6.67
C PRO A 7 5.81 1.13 -5.94
N TYR A 8 4.72 1.86 -6.10
CA TYR A 8 3.41 1.44 -5.59
C TYR A 8 2.64 0.64 -6.64
N ARG A 9 2.86 0.94 -7.93
CA ARG A 9 2.27 0.21 -9.04
C ARG A 9 3.27 -0.81 -9.61
N PRO A 10 2.80 -1.93 -10.15
CA PRO A 10 3.69 -2.95 -10.73
C PRO A 10 4.57 -2.46 -11.88
N ASP A 11 4.13 -1.42 -12.60
CA ASP A 11 4.82 -0.82 -13.75
C ASP A 11 5.70 0.38 -13.39
N GLU A 12 5.70 0.80 -12.13
CA GLU A 12 6.56 1.90 -11.67
C GLU A 12 8.01 1.42 -11.51
N PRO A 13 8.98 2.17 -12.07
CA PRO A 13 10.38 1.83 -11.90
C PRO A 13 10.85 2.10 -10.46
N ARG A 14 11.79 1.29 -10.00
CA ARG A 14 12.50 1.55 -8.75
C ARG A 14 13.40 2.76 -8.88
N LEU A 15 13.65 3.45 -7.76
CA LEU A 15 14.61 4.53 -7.69
C LEU A 15 16.01 4.03 -8.09
N ASP A 16 16.56 4.66 -9.13
CA ASP A 16 17.91 4.40 -9.60
C ASP A 16 18.92 5.27 -8.83
N PHE A 17 19.65 4.65 -7.91
CA PHE A 17 20.66 5.33 -7.10
C PHE A 17 21.88 5.77 -7.93
N GLY A 18 22.19 5.10 -9.05
CA GLY A 18 23.24 5.53 -9.98
C GLY A 18 22.92 6.90 -10.57
N LYS A 19 21.73 7.03 -11.15
CA LYS A 19 21.24 8.32 -11.69
C LYS A 19 21.12 9.38 -10.60
N LEU A 20 20.62 9.02 -9.44
CA LEU A 20 20.53 9.96 -8.30
C LEU A 20 21.91 10.50 -7.93
N ARG A 21 22.91 9.64 -7.86
CA ARG A 21 24.30 10.02 -7.60
C ARG A 21 24.83 10.97 -8.66
N GLU A 22 24.66 10.63 -9.94
CA GLU A 22 25.11 11.45 -11.07
C GLU A 22 24.51 12.87 -11.04
N MET A 23 23.27 13.00 -10.61
CA MET A 23 22.59 14.30 -10.49
C MET A 23 22.97 15.07 -9.23
N LEU A 24 23.14 14.37 -8.12
CA LEU A 24 23.32 15.00 -6.80
C LEU A 24 24.77 15.45 -6.57
N PHE A 25 25.76 14.66 -6.96
CA PHE A 25 27.16 14.93 -6.65
C PHE A 25 27.65 16.25 -7.25
N PRO A 26 27.37 16.61 -8.52
CA PRO A 26 27.77 17.91 -9.06
C PRO A 26 27.16 19.11 -8.27
N VAL A 27 25.95 18.93 -7.73
CA VAL A 27 25.31 19.98 -6.90
C VAL A 27 26.04 20.13 -5.56
N LEU A 28 26.43 19.01 -4.94
CA LEU A 28 27.19 19.03 -3.68
C LEU A 28 28.60 19.60 -3.90
N ASP A 29 29.26 19.23 -4.96
CA ASP A 29 30.60 19.75 -5.30
C ASP A 29 30.55 21.28 -5.53
N SER A 30 29.61 21.77 -6.33
CA SER A 30 29.38 23.20 -6.52
C SER A 30 29.05 23.95 -5.22
N PHE A 31 28.31 23.28 -4.30
CA PHE A 31 28.03 23.86 -3.00
C PHE A 31 29.31 23.97 -2.14
N MET A 32 30.13 22.92 -2.13
CA MET A 32 31.39 22.92 -1.37
C MET A 32 32.36 23.98 -1.90
N GLU A 33 32.50 24.10 -3.22
CA GLU A 33 33.31 25.15 -3.85
C GLU A 33 32.83 26.55 -3.50
N ARG A 34 31.52 26.80 -3.62
CA ARG A 34 30.91 28.12 -3.36
C ARG A 34 31.14 28.64 -1.96
N TYR A 35 31.15 27.75 -0.97
CA TYR A 35 31.27 28.13 0.44
C TYR A 35 32.66 27.82 1.01
N ASP A 36 33.62 27.46 0.19
CA ASP A 36 34.98 27.03 0.59
C ASP A 36 34.97 26.01 1.75
N ASN A 37 34.01 25.10 1.71
CA ASN A 37 33.82 24.06 2.72
C ASN A 37 34.44 22.74 2.26
N LYS A 38 35.50 22.29 2.95
CA LYS A 38 36.15 21.00 2.69
C LYS A 38 35.43 19.82 3.34
N TYR A 39 34.55 20.09 4.32
CA TYR A 39 33.86 19.06 5.07
C TYR A 39 32.37 19.40 5.18
N VAL A 40 31.54 18.72 4.40
CA VAL A 40 30.09 18.86 4.44
C VAL A 40 29.47 17.53 4.82
N HIS A 41 28.61 17.53 5.84
CA HIS A 41 27.79 16.37 6.18
C HIS A 41 26.46 16.44 5.45
N PHE A 42 26.27 15.61 4.43
CA PHE A 42 24.97 15.42 3.80
C PHE A 42 24.13 14.43 4.59
N LYS A 43 22.89 14.81 4.92
CA LYS A 43 21.95 13.95 5.64
C LYS A 43 20.63 13.85 4.86
N CYS A 44 20.05 12.66 4.83
CA CYS A 44 18.72 12.41 4.27
C CYS A 44 17.87 11.60 5.24
N GLU A 45 16.55 11.61 5.02
CA GLU A 45 15.55 10.97 5.88
C GLU A 45 14.64 10.09 5.01
N PRO A 46 15.12 8.93 4.52
CA PRO A 46 14.42 8.11 3.52
C PRO A 46 13.33 7.22 4.13
N GLY A 47 12.48 7.75 5.03
CA GLY A 47 11.51 6.99 5.82
C GLY A 47 10.66 6.03 5.00
N ARG A 48 9.95 6.52 3.98
CA ARG A 48 9.11 5.67 3.10
C ARG A 48 9.91 4.55 2.44
N TYR A 49 11.07 4.87 1.92
CA TYR A 49 11.93 3.93 1.21
C TYR A 49 12.34 2.74 2.08
N LEU A 50 12.56 2.97 3.37
CA LEU A 50 13.01 1.93 4.30
C LEU A 50 11.89 0.98 4.74
N VAL A 51 10.65 1.46 4.86
CA VAL A 51 9.61 0.69 5.56
C VAL A 51 8.35 0.41 4.74
N ALA A 52 8.10 1.08 3.62
CA ALA A 52 6.86 0.90 2.88
C ALA A 52 6.64 -0.56 2.46
N GLU A 53 7.63 -1.16 1.84
CA GLU A 53 7.57 -2.53 1.31
C GLU A 53 7.69 -3.61 2.40
N CYS A 54 8.04 -3.24 3.65
CA CYS A 54 8.11 -4.18 4.76
C CYS A 54 6.74 -4.53 5.35
N GLY A 55 5.70 -3.75 5.05
CA GLY A 55 4.39 -3.91 5.67
C GLY A 55 3.31 -4.35 4.70
N LEU A 56 2.53 -5.33 5.13
CA LEU A 56 1.27 -5.75 4.51
C LEU A 56 0.13 -5.44 5.47
N LEU A 57 -0.97 -4.88 4.95
CA LEU A 57 -2.22 -4.81 5.69
C LEU A 57 -3.09 -5.98 5.24
N LEU A 58 -3.49 -6.81 6.18
CA LEU A 58 -4.38 -7.94 5.94
C LEU A 58 -5.80 -7.61 6.38
N GLY A 59 -6.78 -8.02 5.59
CA GLY A 59 -8.19 -7.90 5.93
C GLY A 59 -8.97 -9.09 5.44
N THR A 60 -10.14 -9.32 6.03
CA THR A 60 -11.07 -10.38 5.68
C THR A 60 -12.20 -9.82 4.82
N VAL A 61 -12.54 -10.51 3.75
CA VAL A 61 -13.74 -10.22 2.95
C VAL A 61 -14.97 -10.68 3.73
N HIS A 62 -15.90 -9.77 3.99
CA HIS A 62 -17.14 -10.10 4.71
C HIS A 62 -18.40 -9.96 3.83
N ALA A 63 -18.29 -9.38 2.65
CA ALA A 63 -19.39 -9.30 1.69
C ALA A 63 -18.85 -9.14 0.27
N VAL A 64 -19.52 -9.76 -0.68
CA VAL A 64 -19.31 -9.49 -2.11
C VAL A 64 -20.69 -9.16 -2.70
N LYS A 65 -20.78 -8.01 -3.37
CA LYS A 65 -22.03 -7.52 -3.97
C LYS A 65 -21.78 -7.06 -5.38
N GLU A 66 -22.76 -7.28 -6.23
CA GLU A 66 -22.82 -6.68 -7.57
C GLU A 66 -23.97 -5.69 -7.61
N ASN A 67 -23.73 -4.49 -8.12
CA ASN A 67 -24.71 -3.45 -8.26
C ASN A 67 -24.46 -2.68 -9.56
N TYR A 68 -25.48 -2.62 -10.44
CA TYR A 68 -25.38 -1.95 -11.75
C TYR A 68 -24.17 -2.37 -12.61
N GLY A 69 -23.78 -3.67 -12.54
CA GLY A 69 -22.64 -4.19 -13.29
C GLY A 69 -21.25 -3.85 -12.71
N GLU A 70 -21.22 -3.30 -11.50
CA GLU A 70 -19.97 -3.10 -10.73
C GLU A 70 -19.93 -4.04 -9.53
N ALA A 71 -18.79 -4.69 -9.32
CA ALA A 71 -18.56 -5.56 -8.18
C ALA A 71 -17.95 -4.76 -7.02
N TYR A 72 -18.43 -5.04 -5.80
CA TYR A 72 -17.93 -4.46 -4.56
C TYR A 72 -17.51 -5.57 -3.61
N VAL A 73 -16.29 -5.46 -3.09
CA VAL A 73 -15.73 -6.37 -2.10
C VAL A 73 -15.62 -5.62 -0.77
N GLY A 74 -16.51 -5.94 0.15
CA GLY A 74 -16.53 -5.37 1.50
C GLY A 74 -15.56 -6.09 2.42
N THR A 75 -14.78 -5.32 3.18
CA THR A 75 -13.72 -5.84 4.05
C THR A 75 -13.85 -5.32 5.47
N ASP A 76 -13.22 -6.01 6.43
CA ASP A 76 -13.15 -5.61 7.83
C ASP A 76 -12.11 -4.51 8.11
N ILE A 77 -11.39 -4.07 7.08
CA ILE A 77 -10.45 -2.96 7.11
C ILE A 77 -11.02 -1.77 6.33
N GLY A 78 -10.80 -0.56 6.79
CA GLY A 78 -11.27 0.65 6.15
C GLY A 78 -10.20 1.74 6.13
N PHE A 79 -10.55 2.93 5.64
CA PHE A 79 -9.59 4.04 5.56
C PHE A 79 -9.07 4.48 6.92
N ASN A 80 -9.74 4.14 8.01
CA ASN A 80 -9.25 4.42 9.36
C ASN A 80 -7.95 3.69 9.69
N VAL A 81 -7.63 2.59 9.00
CA VAL A 81 -6.38 1.83 9.17
C VAL A 81 -5.41 2.02 8.00
N LEU A 82 -5.88 2.46 6.83
CA LEU A 82 -5.05 2.85 5.71
C LEU A 82 -5.64 4.11 5.02
N MET A 83 -5.27 5.26 5.53
CA MET A 83 -5.81 6.56 5.11
C MET A 83 -5.38 6.98 3.69
N ARG A 84 -4.24 6.50 3.21
CA ARG A 84 -3.59 7.02 2.01
C ARG A 84 -4.42 6.95 0.72
N PRO A 85 -5.18 5.88 0.42
CA PRO A 85 -6.03 5.86 -0.77
C PRO A 85 -7.06 6.99 -0.77
N VAL A 86 -7.70 7.25 0.36
CA VAL A 86 -8.75 8.27 0.48
C VAL A 86 -8.18 9.69 0.51
N LEU A 87 -7.06 9.89 1.22
CA LEU A 87 -6.50 11.22 1.43
C LEU A 87 -5.68 11.74 0.23
N TYR A 88 -5.01 10.83 -0.48
CA TYR A 88 -4.03 11.17 -1.52
C TYR A 88 -4.29 10.49 -2.86
N ASP A 89 -5.39 9.77 -3.01
CA ASP A 89 -5.64 8.89 -4.16
C ASP A 89 -4.47 7.93 -4.43
N SER A 90 -3.82 7.50 -3.34
CA SER A 90 -2.63 6.66 -3.44
C SER A 90 -2.99 5.25 -3.87
N TYR A 91 -2.29 4.77 -4.88
CA TYR A 91 -2.38 3.38 -5.27
C TYR A 91 -1.72 2.48 -4.22
N HIS A 92 -2.37 1.37 -3.92
CA HIS A 92 -1.79 0.20 -3.25
C HIS A 92 -2.21 -1.03 -4.03
N GLU A 93 -1.28 -1.95 -4.23
CA GLU A 93 -1.60 -3.24 -4.82
C GLU A 93 -2.41 -4.05 -3.81
N VAL A 94 -3.49 -4.66 -4.29
CA VAL A 94 -4.36 -5.52 -3.47
C VAL A 94 -4.36 -6.91 -4.07
N LYS A 95 -4.02 -7.90 -3.26
CA LYS A 95 -3.97 -9.30 -3.64
C LYS A 95 -4.98 -10.11 -2.83
N LEU A 96 -5.63 -11.05 -3.48
CA LEU A 96 -6.47 -12.02 -2.84
C LEU A 96 -5.60 -13.22 -2.42
N LEU A 97 -5.52 -13.45 -1.11
CA LEU A 97 -4.86 -14.63 -0.55
C LEU A 97 -5.91 -15.73 -0.41
N ARG A 98 -5.75 -16.78 -1.19
CA ARG A 98 -6.63 -17.94 -1.12
C ARG A 98 -5.97 -19.05 -0.31
N ASN A 99 -6.75 -19.69 0.55
CA ASN A 99 -6.38 -21.02 1.00
C ASN A 99 -6.35 -21.94 -0.22
N SER A 100 -5.36 -22.82 -0.28
CA SER A 100 -5.12 -23.78 -1.36
C SER A 100 -6.20 -24.87 -1.48
N ASP A 101 -7.46 -24.52 -1.29
CA ASP A 101 -8.57 -25.44 -1.40
C ASP A 101 -8.77 -25.79 -2.88
N GLU A 102 -8.44 -27.03 -3.26
CA GLU A 102 -8.47 -27.53 -4.64
C GLU A 102 -9.87 -27.48 -5.28
N THR A 103 -10.91 -27.29 -4.49
CA THR A 103 -12.30 -27.21 -4.97
C THR A 103 -12.61 -25.93 -5.74
N ARG A 104 -11.69 -24.95 -5.75
CA ARG A 104 -11.83 -23.67 -6.48
C ARG A 104 -11.18 -23.65 -7.87
N LYS A 105 -10.86 -24.81 -8.44
CA LYS A 105 -10.37 -24.89 -9.83
C LYS A 105 -11.51 -24.54 -10.78
N GLY A 106 -11.44 -23.39 -11.43
CA GLY A 106 -12.40 -22.97 -12.46
C GLY A 106 -12.92 -21.53 -12.40
N ALA A 107 -12.58 -20.77 -11.39
CA ALA A 107 -13.05 -19.39 -11.21
C ALA A 107 -12.18 -18.35 -11.96
N GLY A 108 -11.68 -18.65 -13.15
CA GLY A 108 -10.69 -17.84 -13.88
C GLY A 108 -11.22 -16.97 -15.01
N GLU A 109 -12.46 -17.11 -15.48
CA GLU A 109 -12.77 -16.61 -16.82
C GLU A 109 -13.61 -15.33 -16.91
N LYS A 110 -14.15 -14.76 -15.83
CA LYS A 110 -14.80 -13.44 -15.84
C LYS A 110 -14.70 -12.74 -14.49
N ALA A 111 -13.50 -12.40 -14.07
CA ALA A 111 -13.36 -11.48 -12.97
C ALA A 111 -13.79 -10.07 -13.42
N LEU A 112 -14.93 -9.60 -12.96
CA LEU A 112 -15.30 -8.20 -13.11
C LEU A 112 -14.35 -7.35 -12.25
N PRO A 113 -13.94 -6.17 -12.72
CA PRO A 113 -13.22 -5.25 -11.88
C PRO A 113 -14.03 -4.95 -10.62
N ALA A 114 -13.43 -5.20 -9.45
CA ALA A 114 -14.07 -4.96 -8.17
C ALA A 114 -13.52 -3.72 -7.47
N THR A 115 -14.40 -3.00 -6.78
CA THR A 115 -14.04 -1.92 -5.86
C THR A 115 -13.98 -2.47 -4.44
N ILE A 116 -12.82 -2.34 -3.81
CA ILE A 116 -12.60 -2.78 -2.43
C ILE A 116 -13.01 -1.65 -1.51
N VAL A 117 -13.98 -1.93 -0.66
CA VAL A 117 -14.55 -0.97 0.29
C VAL A 117 -14.35 -1.44 1.71
N GLY A 118 -14.20 -0.48 2.60
CA GLY A 118 -14.03 -0.75 4.01
C GLY A 118 -15.34 -0.86 4.79
N ASN A 119 -15.22 -0.76 6.10
CA ASN A 119 -16.28 -0.96 7.07
C ASN A 119 -16.59 0.32 7.88
N ILE A 120 -16.18 1.47 7.36
CA ILE A 120 -16.44 2.78 7.98
C ILE A 120 -17.73 3.35 7.40
N CYS A 121 -18.52 4.01 8.23
CA CYS A 121 -19.77 4.68 7.84
C CYS A 121 -19.47 6.00 7.10
N GLU A 122 -18.81 5.87 5.97
CA GLU A 122 -18.36 6.98 5.13
C GLU A 122 -18.36 6.53 3.65
N SER A 123 -18.98 7.30 2.78
CA SER A 123 -19.08 6.96 1.36
C SER A 123 -17.72 6.96 0.63
N GLY A 124 -16.75 7.66 1.18
CA GLY A 124 -15.37 7.67 0.69
C GLY A 124 -14.50 6.49 1.16
N ASP A 125 -15.05 5.52 1.90
CA ASP A 125 -14.26 4.38 2.41
C ASP A 125 -13.96 3.36 1.30
N ILE A 126 -13.16 3.81 0.33
CA ILE A 126 -12.69 3.04 -0.81
C ILE A 126 -11.18 2.84 -0.68
N LEU A 127 -10.77 1.59 -0.47
CA LEU A 127 -9.35 1.23 -0.37
C LEU A 127 -8.69 1.07 -1.73
N ALA A 128 -9.44 0.55 -2.71
CA ALA A 128 -8.95 0.42 -4.07
C ALA A 128 -10.14 0.31 -5.05
N ALA A 129 -10.13 1.08 -6.11
CA ALA A 129 -11.19 1.09 -7.12
C ALA A 129 -10.81 0.24 -8.34
N LYS A 130 -11.77 -0.51 -8.87
CA LYS A 130 -11.70 -1.23 -10.15
C LYS A 130 -10.48 -2.14 -10.28
N ARG A 131 -10.28 -3.03 -9.29
CA ARG A 131 -9.17 -4.00 -9.28
C ARG A 131 -9.61 -5.36 -9.81
N LEU A 132 -8.74 -6.02 -10.55
CA LEU A 132 -8.94 -7.40 -11.01
C LEU A 132 -8.49 -8.36 -9.89
N LEU A 133 -9.37 -8.63 -8.94
CA LEU A 133 -9.09 -9.55 -7.82
C LEU A 133 -9.41 -11.03 -8.12
N GLY A 134 -10.03 -11.32 -9.24
CA GLY A 134 -10.58 -12.63 -9.51
C GLY A 134 -11.92 -12.86 -8.78
N ASP A 135 -12.24 -14.11 -8.50
CA ASP A 135 -13.47 -14.54 -7.82
C ASP A 135 -13.29 -14.40 -6.29
N ALA A 136 -13.42 -13.18 -5.80
CA ALA A 136 -13.39 -12.92 -4.35
C ALA A 136 -14.67 -13.44 -3.70
N ARG A 137 -14.55 -14.04 -2.52
CA ARG A 137 -15.67 -14.60 -1.74
C ARG A 137 -15.56 -14.20 -0.28
N GLU A 138 -16.68 -14.28 0.42
CA GLU A 138 -16.70 -14.13 1.87
C GLU A 138 -15.71 -15.08 2.55
N ASN A 139 -15.02 -14.58 3.57
CA ASN A 139 -13.93 -15.23 4.31
C ASN A 139 -12.61 -15.40 3.53
N ASP A 140 -12.49 -14.86 2.32
CA ASP A 140 -11.18 -14.71 1.71
C ASP A 140 -10.37 -13.64 2.45
N ILE A 141 -9.05 -13.76 2.42
CA ILE A 141 -8.14 -12.76 2.95
C ILE A 141 -7.63 -11.89 1.81
N ILE A 142 -7.65 -10.59 1.99
CA ILE A 142 -6.95 -9.65 1.12
C ILE A 142 -5.67 -9.18 1.78
N ALA A 143 -4.65 -8.94 0.97
CA ALA A 143 -3.42 -8.29 1.36
C ALA A 143 -3.25 -6.99 0.58
N VAL A 144 -3.08 -5.88 1.30
CA VAL A 144 -2.74 -4.57 0.73
C VAL A 144 -1.25 -4.35 0.90
N GLU A 145 -0.53 -4.25 -0.21
CA GLU A 145 0.93 -4.13 -0.23
C GLU A 145 1.40 -2.69 0.07
N ASN A 146 2.67 -2.56 0.41
CA ASN A 146 3.31 -1.27 0.68
C ASN A 146 2.66 -0.47 1.81
N ALA A 147 2.10 -1.15 2.80
CA ALA A 147 1.41 -0.54 3.93
C ALA A 147 2.34 -0.18 5.11
N GLY A 148 3.64 -0.50 5.04
CA GLY A 148 4.58 -0.25 6.13
C GLY A 148 4.89 1.22 6.39
N ALA A 149 4.74 2.09 5.37
CA ALA A 149 4.85 3.53 5.55
C ALA A 149 3.45 4.17 5.55
N TYR A 150 3.17 4.99 6.57
CA TYR A 150 1.92 5.77 6.67
C TYR A 150 0.63 4.91 6.74
N GLY A 151 0.73 3.61 6.98
CA GLY A 151 -0.39 2.76 7.34
C GLY A 151 -0.71 2.96 8.83
N TYR A 152 -0.03 2.22 9.69
CA TYR A 152 -0.29 2.27 11.13
C TYR A 152 -0.10 3.68 11.75
N SER A 153 0.92 4.43 11.32
CA SER A 153 1.20 5.76 11.87
C SER A 153 0.11 6.81 11.58
N MET A 154 -0.69 6.62 10.52
CA MET A 154 -1.85 7.46 10.20
C MET A 154 -3.17 6.82 10.60
N ALA A 155 -3.15 5.60 11.14
CA ALA A 155 -4.35 4.91 11.58
C ALA A 155 -5.04 5.64 12.74
N SER A 156 -6.36 5.59 12.75
CA SER A 156 -7.20 6.24 13.76
C SER A 156 -8.25 5.27 14.32
N ASN A 157 -8.93 5.72 15.37
CA ASN A 157 -10.08 5.01 15.94
C ASN A 157 -11.42 5.57 15.44
N TYR A 158 -11.45 6.08 14.21
CA TYR A 158 -12.68 6.61 13.64
C TYR A 158 -13.80 5.56 13.66
N ASN A 159 -15.03 5.97 13.90
CA ASN A 159 -16.19 5.11 14.17
C ASN A 159 -15.98 4.13 15.33
N CYS A 160 -15.13 4.48 16.33
CA CYS A 160 -14.77 3.62 17.46
C CYS A 160 -14.17 2.26 17.06
N ARG A 161 -13.59 2.18 15.87
CA ARG A 161 -12.87 0.99 15.39
C ARG A 161 -11.49 0.92 16.02
N LEU A 162 -11.08 -0.29 16.37
CA LEU A 162 -9.72 -0.52 16.86
C LEU A 162 -8.71 -0.45 15.70
N ARG A 163 -7.50 -0.06 16.03
CA ARG A 163 -6.36 -0.24 15.10
C ARG A 163 -6.05 -1.72 14.97
N PRO A 164 -5.53 -2.17 13.80
CA PRO A 164 -5.14 -3.56 13.62
C PRO A 164 -3.99 -3.94 14.54
N ALA A 165 -3.87 -5.23 14.84
CA ALA A 165 -2.68 -5.75 15.49
C ALA A 165 -1.48 -5.66 14.56
N GLU A 166 -0.30 -5.35 15.09
CA GLU A 166 0.96 -5.44 14.38
C GLU A 166 1.64 -6.77 14.71
N VAL A 167 2.00 -7.50 13.67
CA VAL A 167 2.67 -8.81 13.79
C VAL A 167 4.00 -8.74 13.05
N LEU A 168 5.08 -9.03 13.77
CA LEU A 168 6.40 -9.12 13.18
C LEU A 168 6.66 -10.54 12.68
N LYS A 169 6.84 -10.69 11.37
CA LYS A 169 7.34 -11.92 10.78
C LYS A 169 8.87 -11.91 10.79
N THR A 170 9.48 -12.80 11.55
CA THR A 170 10.93 -12.98 11.56
C THR A 170 11.39 -13.99 10.52
N ALA A 171 12.73 -14.10 10.29
CA ALA A 171 13.30 -15.12 9.40
C ALA A 171 13.08 -16.56 9.91
N GLN A 172 12.67 -16.71 11.16
CA GLN A 172 12.39 -18.00 11.78
C GLN A 172 10.90 -18.38 11.79
N GLY A 173 10.03 -17.52 11.30
CA GLY A 173 8.56 -17.71 11.21
C GLY A 173 7.77 -16.72 12.02
#